data_ac07f2adbc62ee350557fabff75d615e
#
_entry.id   ac07f2adbc62ee350557fabff75d615e
#
_cell.length_a   1.000
_cell.length_b   1.000
_cell.length_c   1.000
_cell.angle_alpha   90.00
_cell.angle_beta   90.00
_cell.angle_gamma   90.00
#
_symmetry.space_group_name_H-M   'P 1'
#
loop_
_entity.id
_entity.type
_entity.pdbx_description
1 polymer ?
#
loop_
_entity_poly.entity_id
_entity_poly.type
_entity_poly.pdbx_seq_one_letter_code
_entity_poly.pdbx_strand_id
1 'polypeptide(L)'
;MTRLESDQYLGFMEIDWRAVAYEWITDSLEDTWTQIERLVRPLSPEEYNALTPCPGWTVKDILSHLLGFELLLSGGQVPAFEGEMPAHVKNQIGELNEAFVQSNRELAGSEVLEKFSTITKASLKRLRALEEEAWDKVGWSPEGEKPYFRFQETRIFDS
;
A
#
# COMPACT_ATOMS: atom_id res chain seq x y z
N MET A 1 -2.26 -46.50 44.81
CA MET A 1 -1.49 -45.79 43.79
C MET A 1 -2.47 -44.89 43.03
N THR A 2 -2.52 -43.68 43.46
CA THR A 2 -3.44 -42.62 43.01
C THR A 2 -3.02 -42.12 41.65
N ARG A 3 -3.94 -42.13 40.72
CA ARG A 3 -3.84 -41.57 39.37
C ARG A 3 -3.79 -40.05 39.55
N LEU A 4 -2.61 -39.47 39.45
CA LEU A 4 -2.40 -38.01 39.49
C LEU A 4 -3.06 -37.37 38.25
N GLU A 5 -3.95 -36.46 38.56
CA GLU A 5 -4.67 -35.63 37.62
C GLU A 5 -3.67 -34.83 36.77
N SER A 6 -3.61 -35.17 35.48
CA SER A 6 -2.83 -34.50 34.47
C SER A 6 -3.56 -33.30 33.81
N ASP A 7 -4.56 -32.74 34.50
CA ASP A 7 -5.45 -31.70 33.94
C ASP A 7 -5.14 -30.28 34.40
N GLN A 8 -3.90 -30.03 34.82
CA GLN A 8 -3.43 -28.66 35.12
C GLN A 8 -2.32 -28.16 34.17
N TYR A 9 -2.28 -28.63 32.96
CA TYR A 9 -1.50 -27.93 31.93
C TYR A 9 -2.37 -26.87 31.31
N LEU A 10 -2.27 -25.65 31.94
CA LEU A 10 -2.32 -24.35 31.27
C LEU A 10 -3.05 -24.40 29.92
N GLY A 11 -4.23 -23.82 29.84
CA GLY A 11 -4.83 -23.48 28.57
C GLY A 11 -3.78 -22.71 27.77
N PHE A 12 -3.08 -23.40 26.90
CA PHE A 12 -2.41 -22.73 25.81
C PHE A 12 -3.53 -22.00 25.09
N MET A 13 -3.58 -20.67 25.24
CA MET A 13 -4.34 -19.85 24.34
C MET A 13 -3.86 -20.27 22.95
N GLU A 14 -4.73 -20.89 22.20
CA GLU A 14 -4.45 -21.27 20.83
C GLU A 14 -4.18 -19.95 20.09
N ILE A 15 -2.92 -19.69 19.77
CA ILE A 15 -2.53 -18.43 19.10
C ILE A 15 -3.13 -18.52 17.71
N ASP A 16 -4.03 -17.61 17.40
CA ASP A 16 -4.50 -17.41 16.03
C ASP A 16 -3.40 -16.75 15.20
N TRP A 17 -2.60 -17.58 14.56
CA TRP A 17 -1.49 -17.12 13.71
C TRP A 17 -1.95 -16.28 12.52
N ARG A 18 -3.21 -16.40 12.09
CA ARG A 18 -3.77 -15.58 11.01
C ARG A 18 -4.01 -14.16 11.51
N ALA A 19 -4.68 -14.01 12.63
CA ALA A 19 -4.89 -12.71 13.26
C ALA A 19 -3.56 -11.98 13.49
N VAL A 20 -2.55 -12.71 13.99
CA VAL A 20 -1.17 -12.17 14.15
C VAL A 20 -0.58 -11.73 12.81
N ALA A 21 -0.77 -12.51 11.74
CA ALA A 21 -0.27 -12.16 10.41
C ALA A 21 -0.95 -10.91 9.85
N TYR A 22 -2.27 -10.76 10.02
CA TYR A 22 -3.01 -9.59 9.53
C TYR A 22 -2.65 -8.32 10.30
N GLU A 23 -2.46 -8.42 11.62
CA GLU A 23 -1.95 -7.33 12.44
C GLU A 23 -0.54 -6.91 11.99
N TRP A 24 0.37 -7.88 11.81
CA TRP A 24 1.72 -7.61 11.32
C TRP A 24 1.72 -6.92 9.95
N ILE A 25 0.85 -7.32 9.02
CA ILE A 25 0.73 -6.68 7.70
C ILE A 25 0.30 -5.22 7.85
N THR A 26 -0.73 -4.96 8.65
CA THR A 26 -1.25 -3.59 8.83
C THR A 26 -0.25 -2.69 9.52
N ASP A 27 0.46 -3.18 10.52
CA ASP A 27 1.49 -2.43 11.25
C ASP A 27 2.71 -2.17 10.35
N SER A 28 3.12 -3.15 9.54
CA SER A 28 4.20 -2.98 8.56
C SER A 28 3.87 -1.94 7.50
N LEU A 29 2.63 -1.91 7.00
CA LEU A 29 2.17 -0.87 6.07
C LEU A 29 2.17 0.51 6.74
N GLU A 30 1.69 0.62 7.99
CA GLU A 30 1.72 1.89 8.73
C GLU A 30 3.13 2.40 8.92
N ASP A 31 4.05 1.52 9.31
CA ASP A 31 5.47 1.87 9.48
C ASP A 31 6.10 2.33 8.16
N THR A 32 5.85 1.61 7.07
CA THR A 32 6.36 1.96 5.74
C THR A 32 5.85 3.34 5.30
N TRP A 33 4.55 3.58 5.38
CA TRP A 33 3.96 4.87 4.98
C TRP A 33 4.41 6.02 5.90
N THR A 34 4.58 5.74 7.18
CA THR A 34 5.13 6.73 8.12
C THR A 34 6.56 7.10 7.78
N GLN A 35 7.39 6.12 7.38
CA GLN A 35 8.76 6.37 6.96
C GLN A 35 8.82 7.17 5.65
N ILE A 36 7.96 6.85 4.68
CA ILE A 36 7.83 7.63 3.43
C ILE A 36 7.46 9.08 3.76
N GLU A 37 6.45 9.31 4.59
CA GLU A 37 6.07 10.67 5.01
C GLU A 37 7.22 11.42 5.68
N ARG A 38 7.94 10.76 6.59
CA ARG A 38 9.11 11.37 7.28
C ARG A 38 10.22 11.74 6.30
N LEU A 39 10.45 10.91 5.28
CA LEU A 39 11.48 11.12 4.27
C LEU A 39 11.14 12.31 3.37
N VAL A 40 9.89 12.41 2.90
CA VAL A 40 9.54 13.40 1.88
C VAL A 40 9.01 14.71 2.46
N ARG A 41 8.51 14.75 3.68
CA ARG A 41 7.94 15.96 4.30
C ARG A 41 8.91 17.17 4.38
N PRO A 42 10.21 16.97 4.68
CA PRO A 42 11.15 18.09 4.74
C PRO A 42 11.67 18.57 3.38
N LEU A 43 11.31 17.92 2.28
CA LEU A 43 11.84 18.23 0.95
C LEU A 43 11.39 19.59 0.45
N SER A 44 12.31 20.30 -0.19
CA SER A 44 12.00 21.53 -0.93
C SER A 44 11.24 21.22 -2.23
N PRO A 45 10.59 22.24 -2.86
CA PRO A 45 9.96 22.07 -4.16
C PRO A 45 10.91 21.53 -5.24
N GLU A 46 12.18 21.93 -5.21
CA GLU A 46 13.22 21.46 -6.14
C GLU A 46 13.52 19.98 -5.91
N GLU A 47 13.62 19.52 -4.65
CA GLU A 47 13.87 18.13 -4.30
C GLU A 47 12.70 17.24 -4.65
N TYR A 48 11.44 17.69 -4.50
CA TYR A 48 10.28 16.98 -5.02
C TYR A 48 10.30 16.75 -6.53
N ASN A 49 10.90 17.69 -7.28
CA ASN A 49 11.04 17.61 -8.73
C ASN A 49 12.37 16.97 -9.18
N ALA A 50 13.20 16.51 -8.26
CA ALA A 50 14.42 15.78 -8.61
C ALA A 50 14.08 14.45 -9.28
N LEU A 51 14.81 14.12 -10.35
CA LEU A 51 14.66 12.84 -11.05
C LEU A 51 15.09 11.67 -10.19
N THR A 52 14.39 10.56 -10.34
CA THR A 52 14.70 9.29 -9.68
C THR A 52 15.28 8.29 -10.69
N PRO A 53 15.78 7.12 -10.24
CA PRO A 53 16.15 6.03 -11.14
C PRO A 53 14.98 5.47 -11.98
N CYS A 54 13.73 5.72 -11.59
CA CYS A 54 12.56 5.35 -12.39
C CYS A 54 12.48 6.28 -13.62
N PRO A 55 12.50 5.73 -14.86
CA PRO A 55 12.57 6.54 -16.07
C PRO A 55 11.43 7.56 -16.17
N GLY A 56 11.78 8.85 -16.26
CA GLY A 56 10.82 9.95 -16.43
C GLY A 56 10.07 10.36 -15.17
N TRP A 57 10.36 9.75 -14.00
CA TRP A 57 9.68 10.05 -12.75
C TRP A 57 10.55 10.84 -11.78
N THR A 58 9.95 11.83 -11.18
CA THR A 58 10.50 12.62 -10.06
C THR A 58 10.13 11.98 -8.72
N VAL A 59 10.67 12.49 -7.61
CA VAL A 59 10.27 12.06 -6.26
C VAL A 59 8.75 12.25 -6.04
N LYS A 60 8.20 13.36 -6.52
CA LYS A 60 6.76 13.62 -6.49
C LYS A 60 5.96 12.58 -7.30
N ASP A 61 6.49 12.15 -8.44
CA ASP A 61 5.83 11.16 -9.29
C ASP A 61 5.80 9.77 -8.61
N ILE A 62 6.86 9.38 -7.88
CA ILE A 62 6.83 8.17 -7.04
C ILE A 62 5.72 8.27 -6.00
N LEU A 63 5.64 9.38 -5.28
CA LEU A 63 4.58 9.57 -4.28
C LEU A 63 3.18 9.58 -4.91
N SER A 64 3.04 10.14 -6.11
CA SER A 64 1.79 10.15 -6.88
C SER A 64 1.37 8.73 -7.32
N HIS A 65 2.33 7.89 -7.69
CA HIS A 65 2.08 6.47 -7.96
C HIS A 65 1.53 5.74 -6.74
N LEU A 66 2.19 5.88 -5.59
CA LEU A 66 1.73 5.25 -4.33
C LEU A 66 0.33 5.76 -3.92
N LEU A 67 0.10 7.07 -3.99
CA LEU A 67 -1.21 7.67 -3.77
C LEU A 67 -2.27 7.08 -4.71
N GLY A 68 -1.96 6.96 -6.00
CA GLY A 68 -2.87 6.46 -7.01
C GLY A 68 -3.30 5.02 -6.73
N PHE A 69 -2.37 4.19 -6.29
CA PHE A 69 -2.65 2.81 -5.94
C PHE A 69 -3.59 2.70 -4.73
N GLU A 70 -3.38 3.53 -3.69
CA GLU A 70 -4.27 3.59 -2.54
C GLU A 70 -5.68 4.07 -2.90
N LEU A 71 -5.77 5.05 -3.80
CA LEU A 71 -7.06 5.53 -4.31
C LEU A 71 -7.80 4.42 -5.07
N LEU A 72 -7.11 3.68 -5.93
CA LEU A 72 -7.68 2.56 -6.67
C LEU A 72 -8.22 1.48 -5.72
N LEU A 73 -7.44 1.06 -4.73
CA LEU A 73 -7.83 0.06 -3.73
C LEU A 73 -8.97 0.54 -2.82
N SER A 74 -9.19 1.83 -2.76
CA SER A 74 -10.32 2.43 -2.03
C SER A 74 -11.58 2.60 -2.89
N GLY A 75 -11.59 2.04 -4.11
CA GLY A 75 -12.70 2.13 -5.05
C GLY A 75 -12.68 3.40 -5.92
N GLY A 76 -11.57 4.13 -5.93
CA GLY A 76 -11.38 5.26 -6.83
C GLY A 76 -11.26 4.84 -8.29
N GLN A 77 -11.52 5.77 -9.18
CA GLN A 77 -11.38 5.55 -10.61
C GLN A 77 -9.97 5.90 -11.09
N VAL A 78 -9.48 5.16 -12.09
CA VAL A 78 -8.25 5.49 -12.78
C VAL A 78 -8.49 6.77 -13.61
N PRO A 79 -7.63 7.81 -13.46
CA PRO A 79 -7.73 9.01 -14.27
C PRO A 79 -7.54 8.69 -15.76
N ALA A 80 -8.15 9.49 -16.64
CA ALA A 80 -7.82 9.43 -18.06
C ALA A 80 -6.37 9.90 -18.27
N PHE A 81 -5.62 9.14 -19.08
CA PHE A 81 -4.31 9.57 -19.52
C PHE A 81 -4.45 10.39 -20.81
N GLU A 82 -3.79 11.53 -20.87
CA GLU A 82 -3.81 12.41 -22.04
C GLU A 82 -2.44 12.42 -22.76
N GLY A 83 -2.47 12.25 -24.07
CA GLY A 83 -1.28 12.28 -24.90
C GLY A 83 -0.72 10.93 -25.25
N GLU A 84 0.53 10.88 -25.69
CA GLU A 84 1.24 9.67 -26.08
C GLU A 84 1.88 9.02 -24.84
N MET A 85 1.65 7.71 -24.69
CA MET A 85 2.20 6.94 -23.57
C MET A 85 3.74 6.90 -23.65
N PRO A 86 4.45 7.18 -22.55
CA PRO A 86 5.90 7.17 -22.52
C PRO A 86 6.51 5.84 -22.97
N ALA A 87 7.62 5.89 -23.71
CA ALA A 87 8.25 4.70 -24.30
C ALA A 87 8.73 3.64 -23.29
N HIS A 88 8.92 4.02 -22.02
CA HIS A 88 9.28 3.08 -20.96
C HIS A 88 8.10 2.25 -20.47
N VAL A 89 6.86 2.67 -20.70
CA VAL A 89 5.65 1.92 -20.34
C VAL A 89 5.49 0.73 -21.28
N LYS A 90 5.33 -0.46 -20.69
CA LYS A 90 5.32 -1.73 -21.47
C LYS A 90 4.08 -2.59 -21.27
N ASN A 91 3.21 -2.24 -20.33
CA ASN A 91 2.04 -3.02 -19.97
C ASN A 91 0.94 -2.16 -19.32
N GLN A 92 -0.23 -2.74 -19.13
CA GLN A 92 -1.40 -2.07 -18.55
C GLN A 92 -1.16 -1.52 -17.14
N ILE A 93 -0.33 -2.17 -16.33
CA ILE A 93 0.01 -1.65 -14.98
C ILE A 93 0.83 -0.37 -15.11
N GLY A 94 1.78 -0.33 -16.04
CA GLY A 94 2.53 0.89 -16.34
C GLY A 94 1.63 2.02 -16.86
N GLU A 95 0.66 1.72 -17.71
CA GLU A 95 -0.33 2.70 -18.20
C GLU A 95 -1.15 3.28 -17.06
N LEU A 96 -1.62 2.42 -16.15
CA LEU A 96 -2.34 2.81 -14.95
C LEU A 96 -1.49 3.73 -14.05
N ASN A 97 -0.25 3.35 -13.83
CA ASN A 97 0.68 4.14 -13.01
C ASN A 97 0.92 5.53 -13.62
N GLU A 98 1.16 5.61 -14.93
CA GLU A 98 1.35 6.90 -15.61
C GLU A 98 0.09 7.79 -15.54
N ALA A 99 -1.10 7.21 -15.61
CA ALA A 99 -2.34 7.97 -15.47
C ALA A 99 -2.44 8.64 -14.08
N PHE A 100 -2.11 7.94 -13.03
CA PHE A 100 -2.07 8.52 -11.68
C PHE A 100 -0.95 9.56 -11.53
N VAL A 101 0.23 9.29 -12.06
CA VAL A 101 1.35 10.22 -12.04
C VAL A 101 0.97 11.51 -12.78
N GLN A 102 0.45 11.40 -14.02
CA GLN A 102 0.06 12.55 -14.82
C GLN A 102 -1.00 13.39 -14.11
N SER A 103 -2.00 12.76 -13.49
CA SER A 103 -3.10 13.48 -12.84
C SER A 103 -2.67 14.36 -11.64
N ASN A 104 -1.48 14.11 -11.10
CA ASN A 104 -0.92 14.87 -9.97
C ASN A 104 0.25 15.80 -10.37
N ARG A 105 0.67 15.82 -11.64
CA ARG A 105 1.88 16.58 -12.06
C ARG A 105 1.80 18.07 -11.80
N GLU A 106 0.61 18.66 -11.89
CA GLU A 106 0.40 20.09 -11.65
C GLU A 106 0.33 20.45 -10.15
N LEU A 107 0.24 19.47 -9.27
CA LEU A 107 0.20 19.70 -7.83
C LEU A 107 1.60 19.94 -7.27
N ALA A 108 1.68 20.72 -6.18
CA ALA A 108 2.89 20.79 -5.38
C ALA A 108 3.16 19.45 -4.68
N GLY A 109 4.44 19.12 -4.45
CA GLY A 109 4.81 17.87 -3.76
C GLY A 109 4.18 17.75 -2.37
N SER A 110 4.06 18.86 -1.63
CA SER A 110 3.37 18.90 -0.34
C SER A 110 1.87 18.60 -0.44
N GLU A 111 1.21 19.01 -1.53
CA GLU A 111 -0.21 18.70 -1.75
C GLU A 111 -0.41 17.19 -2.03
N VAL A 112 0.50 16.60 -2.83
CA VAL A 112 0.50 15.14 -3.07
C VAL A 112 0.72 14.40 -1.76
N LEU A 113 1.65 14.86 -0.91
CA LEU A 113 1.92 14.26 0.41
C LEU A 113 0.68 14.31 1.32
N GLU A 114 -0.03 15.43 1.39
CA GLU A 114 -1.24 15.53 2.22
C GLU A 114 -2.36 14.59 1.74
N LYS A 115 -2.52 14.43 0.42
CA LYS A 115 -3.45 13.44 -0.15
C LYS A 115 -3.01 12.02 0.19
N PHE A 116 -1.71 11.69 0.06
CA PHE A 116 -1.16 10.39 0.43
C PHE A 116 -1.38 10.08 1.91
N SER A 117 -1.04 11.01 2.81
CA SER A 117 -1.28 10.86 4.25
C SER A 117 -2.76 10.62 4.59
N THR A 118 -3.65 11.29 3.89
CA THR A 118 -5.10 11.14 4.11
C THR A 118 -5.59 9.76 3.67
N ILE A 119 -5.20 9.30 2.49
CA ILE A 119 -5.68 8.02 1.95
C ILE A 119 -5.07 6.83 2.70
N THR A 120 -3.79 6.90 3.08
CA THR A 120 -3.14 5.81 3.84
C THR A 120 -3.74 5.62 5.22
N LYS A 121 -4.07 6.70 5.94
CA LYS A 121 -4.81 6.62 7.21
C LYS A 121 -6.19 5.99 7.04
N ALA A 122 -6.91 6.33 5.97
CA ALA A 122 -8.20 5.72 5.65
C ALA A 122 -8.04 4.24 5.29
N SER A 123 -6.98 3.87 4.54
CA SER A 123 -6.65 2.50 4.20
C SER A 123 -6.34 1.65 5.43
N LEU A 124 -5.51 2.15 6.36
CA LEU A 124 -5.22 1.46 7.63
C LEU A 124 -6.50 1.23 8.45
N LYS A 125 -7.33 2.26 8.58
CA LYS A 125 -8.60 2.11 9.28
C LYS A 125 -9.48 1.03 8.65
N ARG A 126 -9.54 0.97 7.32
CA ARG A 126 -10.29 -0.06 6.58
C ARG A 126 -9.69 -1.45 6.80
N LEU A 127 -8.37 -1.60 6.65
CA LEU A 127 -7.69 -2.88 6.82
C LEU A 127 -7.87 -3.45 8.23
N ARG A 128 -7.73 -2.62 9.26
CA ARG A 128 -7.94 -3.01 10.67
C ARG A 128 -9.38 -3.35 11.02
N ALA A 129 -10.33 -2.94 10.19
CA ALA A 129 -11.75 -3.25 10.35
C ALA A 129 -12.22 -4.46 9.53
N LEU A 130 -11.31 -5.12 8.78
CA LEU A 130 -11.67 -6.29 7.98
C LEU A 130 -11.85 -7.51 8.88
N GLU A 131 -12.93 -8.24 8.64
CA GLU A 131 -13.14 -9.58 9.19
C GLU A 131 -12.17 -10.58 8.54
N GLU A 132 -11.85 -11.66 9.25
CA GLU A 132 -10.88 -12.68 8.83
C GLU A 132 -11.18 -13.23 7.42
N GLU A 133 -12.44 -13.51 7.12
CA GLU A 133 -12.87 -14.03 5.83
C GLU A 133 -12.54 -13.09 4.66
N ALA A 134 -12.52 -11.78 4.92
CA ALA A 134 -12.18 -10.79 3.89
C ALA A 134 -10.68 -10.81 3.55
N TRP A 135 -9.83 -11.14 4.51
CA TRP A 135 -8.39 -11.28 4.30
C TRP A 135 -8.04 -12.50 3.44
N ASP A 136 -8.79 -13.59 3.59
CA ASP A 136 -8.58 -14.83 2.83
C ASP A 136 -9.23 -14.82 1.44
N LYS A 137 -10.07 -13.84 1.16
CA LYS A 137 -10.78 -13.74 -0.12
C LYS A 137 -9.81 -13.61 -1.28
N VAL A 138 -9.91 -14.52 -2.25
CA VAL A 138 -9.14 -14.45 -3.48
C VAL A 138 -9.69 -13.34 -4.38
N GLY A 139 -8.82 -12.51 -4.89
CA GLY A 139 -9.15 -11.40 -5.77
C GLY A 139 -7.99 -10.98 -6.66
N TRP A 140 -8.23 -9.94 -7.44
CA TRP A 140 -7.26 -9.39 -8.35
C TRP A 140 -6.03 -8.80 -7.62
N SER A 141 -4.85 -9.03 -8.20
CA SER A 141 -3.63 -8.29 -7.92
C SER A 141 -2.85 -8.05 -9.22
N PRO A 142 -1.86 -7.14 -9.25
CA PRO A 142 -0.98 -6.94 -10.42
C PRO A 142 -0.28 -8.21 -10.91
N GLU A 143 -0.05 -9.15 -10.02
CA GLU A 143 0.65 -10.42 -10.29
C GLU A 143 -0.32 -11.60 -10.57
N GLY A 144 -1.62 -11.36 -10.66
CA GLY A 144 -2.67 -12.36 -10.83
C GLY A 144 -3.56 -12.51 -9.61
N GLU A 145 -4.47 -13.48 -9.65
CA GLU A 145 -5.40 -13.73 -8.54
C GLU A 145 -4.67 -14.36 -7.34
N LYS A 146 -4.88 -13.80 -6.16
CA LYS A 146 -4.33 -14.30 -4.89
C LYS A 146 -5.21 -13.90 -3.70
N PRO A 147 -5.05 -14.55 -2.51
CA PRO A 147 -5.70 -14.10 -1.29
C PRO A 147 -5.33 -12.65 -0.97
N TYR A 148 -6.29 -11.89 -0.44
CA TYR A 148 -6.12 -10.46 -0.19
C TYR A 148 -4.93 -10.16 0.73
N PHE A 149 -4.71 -10.97 1.78
CA PHE A 149 -3.56 -10.80 2.67
C PHE A 149 -2.22 -10.92 1.93
N ARG A 150 -2.09 -11.87 0.99
CA ARG A 150 -0.87 -12.03 0.18
C ARG A 150 -0.60 -10.82 -0.70
N PHE A 151 -1.65 -10.23 -1.25
CA PHE A 151 -1.52 -8.97 -1.98
C PHE A 151 -1.06 -7.83 -1.06
N GLN A 152 -1.58 -7.74 0.16
CA GLN A 152 -1.15 -6.72 1.11
C GLN A 152 0.31 -6.91 1.57
N GLU A 153 0.78 -8.15 1.74
CA GLU A 153 2.20 -8.44 2.00
C GLU A 153 3.09 -7.90 0.88
N THR A 154 2.73 -8.12 -0.39
CA THR A 154 3.51 -7.62 -1.54
C THR A 154 3.69 -6.10 -1.48
N ARG A 155 2.65 -5.37 -1.08
CA ARG A 155 2.66 -3.90 -1.00
C ARG A 155 3.67 -3.34 0.02
N ILE A 156 4.01 -4.08 1.06
CA ILE A 156 5.04 -3.67 2.04
C ILE A 156 6.41 -3.52 1.36
N PHE A 157 6.68 -4.34 0.35
CA PHE A 157 7.96 -4.35 -0.36
C PHE A 157 7.97 -3.46 -1.61
N ASP A 158 6.80 -3.09 -2.13
CA ASP A 158 6.64 -2.26 -3.33
C ASP A 158 6.47 -0.76 -3.00
N SER A 159 6.43 -0.41 -1.71
CA SER A 159 6.21 0.96 -1.23
C SER A 159 7.49 1.74 -0.97
#